data_ae44990c8efe75f8eb437764650d4cf3
#
_entry.id   ae44990c8efe75f8eb437764650d4cf3
#
_cell.length_a   1.000
_cell.length_b   1.000
_cell.length_c   1.000
_cell.angle_alpha   90.00
_cell.angle_beta   90.00
_cell.angle_gamma   90.00
#
_symmetry.space_group_name_H-M   'P 1'
#
loop_
_entity.id
_entity.type
_entity.pdbx_description
1 polymer ?
#
loop_
_entity_poly.entity_id
_entity_poly.type
_entity_poly.pdbx_seq_one_letter_code
_entity_poly.pdbx_strand_id
1 'polypeptide(L)'
;MVTSSLPGLPARETDADGIEIWRLPAWPVMNGRFPVLKPHPPAADLWAQGIDFAVIQTRMYTQSVWAARQCKRRGIPALVLDHSTGYMMHGGAAGLAGKMYEHLACNIIKACGFPFYGVSGDVCSWLRTFGITAAGRLPNAVDPAELAALASDHPRDFRAEFDLAPATPIIAFVGRLIPEKGAAKLAEAVRQLNQNGTSCALFIAGTGPEENALRQLGAPIYALGALPHPQIVQLLTQASCYCLPTEYAEGFPTTLLEAAACRCPIVTTRTAGTDELLPGDDYAVFLANAAPETIRAGLETLLADPAAARTRAENTRQNLCSHFTWQAVFATMMEAVTSAKRS
;
A
#
# COMPACT_ATOMS: atom_id res chain seq x y z
N MET A 1 -8.56 2.59 -17.92
CA MET A 1 -8.28 1.54 -16.90
C MET A 1 -9.23 0.36 -17.08
N VAL A 2 -8.79 -0.90 -16.90
CA VAL A 2 -9.65 -2.10 -16.97
C VAL A 2 -9.62 -2.81 -15.62
N THR A 3 -10.80 -3.09 -15.03
CA THR A 3 -10.93 -3.73 -13.72
C THR A 3 -12.11 -4.71 -13.71
N SER A 4 -12.30 -5.41 -12.60
CA SER A 4 -13.45 -6.30 -12.39
C SER A 4 -14.68 -5.52 -11.92
N SER A 5 -15.86 -5.96 -12.31
CA SER A 5 -17.12 -5.36 -11.87
C SER A 5 -17.32 -5.55 -10.36
N LEU A 6 -17.80 -4.50 -9.71
CA LEU A 6 -18.26 -4.50 -8.32
C LEU A 6 -19.77 -4.22 -8.30
N PRO A 7 -20.51 -4.78 -7.33
CA PRO A 7 -21.95 -4.51 -7.19
C PRO A 7 -22.23 -2.99 -7.08
N GLY A 8 -23.23 -2.53 -7.82
CA GLY A 8 -23.69 -1.14 -7.78
C GLY A 8 -22.87 -0.13 -8.60
N LEU A 9 -21.75 -0.54 -9.21
CA LEU A 9 -20.97 0.33 -10.09
C LEU A 9 -21.28 0.10 -11.58
N PRO A 10 -21.25 1.16 -12.42
CA PRO A 10 -21.49 1.04 -13.85
C PRO A 10 -20.39 0.22 -14.54
N ALA A 11 -20.74 -0.45 -15.65
CA ALA A 11 -19.78 -1.22 -16.45
C ALA A 11 -18.69 -0.35 -17.09
N ARG A 12 -19.01 0.93 -17.34
CA ARG A 12 -18.08 1.92 -17.89
C ARG A 12 -18.38 3.30 -17.30
N GLU A 13 -17.35 4.03 -16.95
CA GLU A 13 -17.41 5.43 -16.54
C GLU A 13 -16.11 6.15 -16.88
N THR A 14 -16.14 7.47 -16.83
CA THR A 14 -14.95 8.32 -16.89
C THR A 14 -14.83 9.02 -15.54
N ASP A 15 -13.66 8.97 -14.92
CA ASP A 15 -13.42 9.66 -13.66
C ASP A 15 -13.18 11.16 -13.86
N ALA A 16 -12.92 11.87 -12.75
CA ALA A 16 -12.69 13.31 -12.74
C ALA A 16 -11.44 13.73 -13.53
N ASP A 17 -10.47 12.83 -13.68
CA ASP A 17 -9.21 13.06 -14.39
C ASP A 17 -9.30 12.67 -15.89
N GLY A 18 -10.48 12.28 -16.36
CA GLY A 18 -10.73 11.87 -17.73
C GLY A 18 -10.32 10.43 -18.04
N ILE A 19 -10.01 9.61 -17.03
CA ILE A 19 -9.62 8.20 -17.21
C ILE A 19 -10.86 7.34 -17.42
N GLU A 20 -10.94 6.68 -18.57
CA GLU A 20 -11.99 5.69 -18.82
C GLU A 20 -11.78 4.42 -17.99
N ILE A 21 -12.79 4.03 -17.21
CA ILE A 21 -12.81 2.84 -16.38
C ILE A 21 -13.77 1.82 -16.98
N TRP A 22 -13.24 0.66 -17.34
CA TRP A 22 -13.98 -0.48 -17.88
C TRP A 22 -14.06 -1.59 -16.83
N ARG A 23 -15.27 -1.98 -16.40
CA ARG A 23 -15.48 -3.04 -15.44
C ARG A 23 -15.98 -4.30 -16.12
N LEU A 24 -15.13 -5.30 -16.17
CA LEU A 24 -15.45 -6.58 -16.78
C LEU A 24 -16.25 -7.46 -15.81
N PRO A 25 -17.29 -8.18 -16.26
CA PRO A 25 -18.10 -9.04 -15.42
C PRO A 25 -17.25 -10.09 -14.70
N ALA A 26 -17.42 -10.21 -13.39
CA ALA A 26 -16.70 -11.16 -12.54
C ALA A 26 -17.60 -11.75 -11.47
N TRP A 27 -17.24 -12.94 -10.95
CA TRP A 27 -17.82 -13.51 -9.74
C TRP A 27 -17.00 -13.05 -8.54
N PRO A 28 -17.63 -12.52 -7.48
CA PRO A 28 -16.94 -12.18 -6.26
C PRO A 28 -16.61 -13.46 -5.47
N VAL A 29 -15.35 -13.82 -5.40
CA VAL A 29 -14.83 -14.93 -4.60
C VAL A 29 -14.07 -14.35 -3.41
N MET A 30 -14.02 -15.08 -2.28
CA MET A 30 -13.34 -14.67 -1.05
C MET A 30 -13.81 -13.27 -0.55
N ASN A 31 -15.13 -13.09 -0.46
CA ASN A 31 -15.74 -11.80 -0.07
C ASN A 31 -15.30 -10.63 -0.97
N GLY A 32 -15.16 -10.88 -2.28
CA GLY A 32 -14.76 -9.87 -3.27
C GLY A 32 -13.25 -9.60 -3.37
N ARG A 33 -12.44 -10.21 -2.52
CA ARG A 33 -10.97 -10.04 -2.56
C ARG A 33 -10.33 -10.68 -3.78
N PHE A 34 -10.96 -11.70 -4.35
CA PHE A 34 -10.51 -12.41 -5.55
C PHE A 34 -11.62 -12.50 -6.58
N PRO A 35 -11.83 -11.45 -7.40
CA PRO A 35 -12.82 -11.50 -8.47
C PRO A 35 -12.37 -12.47 -9.57
N VAL A 36 -13.20 -13.44 -9.88
CA VAL A 36 -12.98 -14.38 -10.99
C VAL A 36 -13.71 -13.87 -12.22
N LEU A 37 -12.96 -13.53 -13.27
CA LEU A 37 -13.52 -13.01 -14.52
C LEU A 37 -14.47 -14.03 -15.16
N LYS A 38 -15.66 -13.57 -15.58
CA LYS A 38 -16.61 -14.42 -16.31
C LYS A 38 -16.07 -14.78 -17.71
N PRO A 39 -16.40 -15.97 -18.25
CA PRO A 39 -16.00 -16.31 -19.60
C PRO A 39 -16.52 -15.30 -20.64
N HIS A 40 -15.69 -15.02 -21.66
CA HIS A 40 -16.02 -14.14 -22.79
C HIS A 40 -16.54 -12.75 -22.35
N PRO A 41 -15.77 -11.99 -21.54
CA PRO A 41 -16.22 -10.67 -21.13
C PRO A 41 -16.41 -9.76 -22.34
N PRO A 42 -17.45 -8.90 -22.36
CA PRO A 42 -17.69 -7.97 -23.46
C PRO A 42 -16.59 -6.90 -23.45
N ALA A 43 -15.68 -6.94 -24.42
CA ALA A 43 -14.52 -6.04 -24.50
C ALA A 43 -14.21 -5.63 -25.95
N ALA A 44 -15.15 -5.81 -26.89
CA ALA A 44 -14.93 -5.45 -28.29
C ALA A 44 -14.61 -3.95 -28.43
N ASP A 45 -15.42 -3.10 -27.79
CA ASP A 45 -15.26 -1.65 -27.84
C ASP A 45 -13.97 -1.18 -27.15
N LEU A 46 -13.53 -1.88 -26.09
CA LEU A 46 -12.24 -1.60 -25.43
C LEU A 46 -11.08 -1.76 -26.43
N TRP A 47 -11.10 -2.84 -27.21
CA TRP A 47 -10.03 -3.12 -28.18
C TRP A 47 -10.12 -2.24 -29.44
N ALA A 48 -11.30 -1.72 -29.75
CA ALA A 48 -11.49 -0.80 -30.87
C ALA A 48 -10.86 0.59 -30.66
N GLN A 49 -10.50 0.92 -29.41
CA GLN A 49 -9.92 2.25 -29.08
C GLN A 49 -8.45 2.41 -29.51
N GLY A 50 -7.77 1.35 -29.93
CA GLY A 50 -6.35 1.42 -30.30
C GLY A 50 -5.44 1.55 -29.08
N ILE A 51 -5.16 0.45 -28.39
CA ILE A 51 -4.31 0.41 -27.20
C ILE A 51 -2.85 0.28 -27.63
N ASP A 52 -2.03 1.28 -27.31
CA ASP A 52 -0.60 1.31 -27.65
C ASP A 52 0.27 0.50 -26.68
N PHE A 53 -0.17 0.33 -25.42
CA PHE A 53 0.58 -0.34 -24.38
C PHE A 53 -0.34 -0.77 -23.21
N ALA A 54 0.01 -1.85 -22.53
CA ALA A 54 -0.73 -2.31 -21.35
C ALA A 54 0.20 -2.52 -20.15
N VAL A 55 -0.22 -2.02 -18.98
CA VAL A 55 0.38 -2.36 -17.68
C VAL A 55 -0.56 -3.33 -16.98
N ILE A 56 -0.10 -4.56 -16.76
CA ILE A 56 -0.88 -5.64 -16.15
C ILE A 56 -0.51 -5.70 -14.67
N GLN A 57 -1.46 -5.32 -13.82
CA GLN A 57 -1.27 -5.27 -12.37
C GLN A 57 -1.48 -6.66 -11.77
N THR A 58 -0.51 -7.12 -10.98
CA THR A 58 -0.55 -8.35 -10.19
C THR A 58 -0.81 -9.62 -10.98
N ARG A 59 0.16 -10.53 -11.01
CA ARG A 59 0.20 -11.75 -11.84
C ARG A 59 -0.92 -12.77 -11.62
N MET A 60 -1.52 -12.79 -10.40
CA MET A 60 -2.37 -13.91 -9.99
C MET A 60 -3.86 -13.77 -10.35
N TYR A 61 -4.35 -12.58 -10.66
CA TYR A 61 -5.76 -12.40 -10.96
C TYR A 61 -6.14 -12.97 -12.32
N THR A 62 -7.32 -13.57 -12.40
CA THR A 62 -7.87 -14.10 -13.67
C THR A 62 -7.96 -13.04 -14.76
N GLN A 63 -8.22 -11.79 -14.37
CA GLN A 63 -8.22 -10.63 -15.25
C GLN A 63 -6.84 -10.34 -15.81
N SER A 64 -5.77 -10.45 -15.01
CA SER A 64 -4.39 -10.26 -15.46
C SER A 64 -3.98 -11.34 -16.47
N VAL A 65 -4.38 -12.59 -16.21
CA VAL A 65 -4.18 -13.71 -17.14
C VAL A 65 -4.93 -13.47 -18.45
N TRP A 66 -6.19 -12.99 -18.38
CA TRP A 66 -6.97 -12.65 -19.56
C TRP A 66 -6.32 -11.49 -20.34
N ALA A 67 -5.95 -10.41 -19.66
CA ALA A 67 -5.33 -9.24 -20.28
C ALA A 67 -4.03 -9.61 -21.00
N ALA A 68 -3.15 -10.38 -20.35
CA ALA A 68 -1.89 -10.84 -20.96
C ALA A 68 -2.13 -11.64 -22.24
N ARG A 69 -3.08 -12.59 -22.22
CA ARG A 69 -3.46 -13.36 -23.42
C ARG A 69 -4.03 -12.48 -24.52
N GLN A 70 -4.86 -11.49 -24.19
CA GLN A 70 -5.44 -10.58 -25.16
C GLN A 70 -4.37 -9.67 -25.79
N CYS A 71 -3.47 -9.11 -24.98
CA CYS A 71 -2.35 -8.32 -25.49
C CYS A 71 -1.46 -9.16 -26.43
N LYS A 72 -1.08 -10.38 -26.03
CA LYS A 72 -0.30 -11.28 -26.89
C LYS A 72 -0.97 -11.57 -28.23
N ARG A 73 -2.29 -11.88 -28.22
CA ARG A 73 -3.04 -12.18 -29.46
C ARG A 73 -3.15 -10.98 -30.41
N ARG A 74 -3.10 -9.76 -29.89
CA ARG A 74 -3.26 -8.50 -30.65
C ARG A 74 -1.96 -7.82 -30.98
N GLY A 75 -0.82 -8.38 -30.53
CA GLY A 75 0.47 -7.75 -30.68
C GLY A 75 0.61 -6.43 -29.88
N ILE A 76 -0.18 -6.26 -28.80
CA ILE A 76 -0.10 -5.08 -27.94
C ILE A 76 1.07 -5.30 -26.98
N PRO A 77 2.10 -4.42 -26.98
CA PRO A 77 3.18 -4.52 -26.01
C PRO A 77 2.65 -4.29 -24.59
N ALA A 78 3.22 -5.04 -23.63
CA ALA A 78 2.77 -4.94 -22.25
C ALA A 78 3.93 -5.21 -21.27
N LEU A 79 3.76 -4.80 -20.02
CA LEU A 79 4.56 -5.26 -18.90
C LEU A 79 3.65 -5.78 -17.76
N VAL A 80 4.21 -6.59 -16.87
CA VAL A 80 3.52 -7.09 -15.68
C VAL A 80 4.16 -6.45 -14.45
N LEU A 81 3.37 -5.72 -13.66
CA LEU A 81 3.82 -5.12 -12.41
C LEU A 81 3.22 -5.89 -11.22
N ASP A 82 4.08 -6.50 -10.42
CA ASP A 82 3.66 -7.30 -9.27
C ASP A 82 3.79 -6.54 -7.95
N HIS A 83 2.85 -6.79 -7.03
CA HIS A 83 2.72 -6.11 -5.74
C HIS A 83 2.80 -7.06 -4.55
N SER A 84 3.03 -8.36 -4.75
CA SER A 84 2.94 -9.35 -3.66
C SER A 84 4.28 -9.97 -3.32
N THR A 85 4.49 -10.26 -2.02
CA THR A 85 5.64 -10.99 -1.47
C THR A 85 5.24 -12.30 -0.81
N GLY A 86 4.01 -12.75 -1.01
CA GLY A 86 3.48 -13.99 -0.46
C GLY A 86 2.36 -14.58 -1.30
N TYR A 87 2.01 -15.82 -1.01
CA TYR A 87 0.83 -16.45 -1.58
C TYR A 87 -0.45 -15.83 -1.00
N MET A 88 -1.48 -15.73 -1.82
CA MET A 88 -2.77 -15.18 -1.41
C MET A 88 -3.50 -16.06 -0.39
N MET A 89 -3.34 -17.38 -0.49
CA MET A 89 -3.99 -18.36 0.38
C MET A 89 -2.96 -19.13 1.20
N HIS A 90 -3.25 -19.29 2.49
CA HIS A 90 -2.38 -19.96 3.45
C HIS A 90 -3.11 -21.12 4.15
N GLY A 91 -2.35 -22.16 4.51
CA GLY A 91 -2.82 -23.27 5.33
C GLY A 91 -3.72 -24.28 4.62
N GLY A 92 -3.61 -25.56 5.01
CA GLY A 92 -4.47 -26.65 4.60
C GLY A 92 -4.54 -26.92 3.08
N ALA A 93 -5.56 -27.64 2.67
CA ALA A 93 -5.80 -27.98 1.26
C ALA A 93 -6.09 -26.73 0.39
N ALA A 94 -6.78 -25.73 0.94
CA ALA A 94 -7.06 -24.48 0.24
C ALA A 94 -5.78 -23.70 -0.09
N GLY A 95 -4.83 -23.64 0.85
CA GLY A 95 -3.53 -23.00 0.59
C GLY A 95 -2.73 -23.72 -0.49
N LEU A 96 -2.75 -25.06 -0.51
CA LEU A 96 -2.09 -25.84 -1.57
C LEU A 96 -2.73 -25.57 -2.94
N ALA A 97 -4.07 -25.60 -3.01
CA ALA A 97 -4.80 -25.31 -4.25
C ALA A 97 -4.52 -23.87 -4.74
N GLY A 98 -4.47 -22.88 -3.83
CA GLY A 98 -4.12 -21.50 -4.14
C GLY A 98 -2.71 -21.39 -4.72
N LYS A 99 -1.72 -22.06 -4.13
CA LYS A 99 -0.33 -22.09 -4.65
C LYS A 99 -0.28 -22.69 -6.06
N MET A 100 -0.94 -23.83 -6.26
CA MET A 100 -1.00 -24.46 -7.60
C MET A 100 -1.64 -23.53 -8.63
N TYR A 101 -2.72 -22.86 -8.27
CA TYR A 101 -3.37 -21.86 -9.12
C TYR A 101 -2.43 -20.71 -9.46
N GLU A 102 -1.73 -20.11 -8.46
CA GLU A 102 -0.82 -19.01 -8.71
C GLU A 102 0.36 -19.40 -9.64
N HIS A 103 0.92 -20.60 -9.46
CA HIS A 103 1.93 -21.12 -10.39
C HIS A 103 1.39 -21.31 -11.80
N LEU A 104 0.15 -21.83 -11.95
CA LEU A 104 -0.50 -21.97 -13.24
C LEU A 104 -0.72 -20.62 -13.92
N ALA A 105 -1.29 -19.64 -13.18
CA ALA A 105 -1.53 -18.29 -13.67
C ALA A 105 -0.21 -17.62 -14.12
N CYS A 106 0.85 -17.72 -13.29
CA CYS A 106 2.18 -17.24 -13.64
C CYS A 106 2.74 -17.87 -14.91
N ASN A 107 2.63 -19.20 -15.05
CA ASN A 107 3.15 -19.89 -16.24
C ASN A 107 2.42 -19.43 -17.51
N ILE A 108 1.11 -19.17 -17.42
CA ILE A 108 0.33 -18.65 -18.55
C ILE A 108 0.82 -17.24 -18.93
N ILE A 109 1.02 -16.35 -17.97
CA ILE A 109 1.48 -14.98 -18.24
C ILE A 109 2.92 -14.99 -18.75
N LYS A 110 3.81 -15.82 -18.17
CA LYS A 110 5.19 -16.00 -18.67
C LYS A 110 5.21 -16.42 -20.14
N ALA A 111 4.32 -17.34 -20.54
CA ALA A 111 4.23 -17.77 -21.94
C ALA A 111 3.78 -16.65 -22.91
N CYS A 112 3.29 -15.53 -22.40
CA CYS A 112 3.01 -14.35 -23.22
C CYS A 112 4.29 -13.58 -23.59
N GLY A 113 5.40 -13.75 -22.84
CA GLY A 113 6.69 -13.15 -23.15
C GLY A 113 6.87 -11.70 -22.67
N PHE A 114 5.97 -11.19 -21.83
CA PHE A 114 6.07 -9.82 -21.32
C PHE A 114 7.07 -9.72 -20.17
N PRO A 115 7.82 -8.61 -20.04
CA PRO A 115 8.72 -8.38 -18.92
C PRO A 115 7.94 -8.17 -17.62
N PHE A 116 8.48 -8.71 -16.52
CA PHE A 116 7.94 -8.53 -15.17
C PHE A 116 8.74 -7.49 -14.41
N TYR A 117 8.03 -6.67 -13.65
CA TYR A 117 8.58 -5.70 -12.70
C TYR A 117 7.97 -5.93 -11.32
N GLY A 118 8.73 -5.62 -10.27
CA GLY A 118 8.21 -5.61 -8.89
C GLY A 118 8.14 -4.20 -8.35
N VAL A 119 7.18 -3.94 -7.45
CA VAL A 119 7.12 -2.64 -6.74
C VAL A 119 8.24 -2.47 -5.71
N SER A 120 9.00 -3.53 -5.41
CA SER A 120 10.18 -3.51 -4.54
C SER A 120 11.15 -4.63 -4.91
N GLY A 121 12.38 -4.58 -4.37
CA GLY A 121 13.37 -5.64 -4.52
C GLY A 121 12.90 -6.97 -3.95
N ASP A 122 12.14 -6.94 -2.85
CA ASP A 122 11.55 -8.13 -2.25
C ASP A 122 10.51 -8.77 -3.15
N VAL A 123 9.67 -7.96 -3.81
CA VAL A 123 8.74 -8.47 -4.84
C VAL A 123 9.50 -9.07 -6.01
N CYS A 124 10.58 -8.43 -6.48
CA CYS A 124 11.44 -9.01 -7.52
C CYS A 124 12.06 -10.34 -7.09
N SER A 125 12.46 -10.44 -5.82
CA SER A 125 12.98 -11.69 -5.24
C SER A 125 11.90 -12.76 -5.11
N TRP A 126 10.69 -12.38 -4.71
CA TRP A 126 9.54 -13.26 -4.64
C TRP A 126 9.14 -13.84 -6.00
N LEU A 127 9.22 -13.06 -7.07
CA LEU A 127 8.96 -13.53 -8.44
C LEU A 127 9.86 -14.70 -8.85
N ARG A 128 11.07 -14.84 -8.27
CA ARG A 128 11.97 -15.97 -8.53
C ARG A 128 11.37 -17.30 -8.11
N THR A 129 10.47 -17.33 -7.11
CA THR A 129 9.78 -18.57 -6.68
C THR A 129 8.88 -19.14 -7.80
N PHE A 130 8.51 -18.31 -8.78
CA PHE A 130 7.75 -18.69 -9.97
C PHE A 130 8.65 -18.86 -11.21
N GLY A 131 9.99 -18.87 -11.03
CA GLY A 131 10.94 -18.91 -12.13
C GLY A 131 10.85 -17.68 -13.03
N ILE A 132 10.59 -16.50 -12.44
CA ILE A 132 10.54 -15.21 -13.12
C ILE A 132 11.73 -14.38 -12.65
N THR A 133 12.56 -13.94 -13.60
CA THR A 133 13.54 -12.89 -13.36
C THR A 133 12.91 -11.55 -13.71
N ALA A 134 12.72 -10.70 -12.72
CA ALA A 134 12.18 -9.36 -12.95
C ALA A 134 13.16 -8.52 -13.78
N ALA A 135 12.64 -7.75 -14.72
CA ALA A 135 13.42 -6.82 -15.55
C ALA A 135 13.88 -5.59 -14.76
N GLY A 136 13.18 -5.26 -13.67
CA GLY A 136 13.51 -4.14 -12.80
C GLY A 136 12.46 -3.87 -11.73
N ARG A 137 12.56 -2.70 -11.13
CA ARG A 137 11.62 -2.21 -10.12
C ARG A 137 10.85 -1.01 -10.66
N LEU A 138 9.55 -0.95 -10.35
CA LEU A 138 8.68 0.19 -10.56
C LEU A 138 7.92 0.42 -9.25
N PRO A 139 8.49 1.16 -8.30
CA PRO A 139 7.90 1.33 -6.98
C PRO A 139 6.60 2.11 -7.02
N ASN A 140 5.81 1.99 -5.94
CA ASN A 140 4.71 2.89 -5.69
C ASN A 140 5.26 4.32 -5.52
N ALA A 141 4.45 5.32 -5.86
CA ALA A 141 4.84 6.72 -5.81
C ALA A 141 3.73 7.59 -5.22
N VAL A 142 4.11 8.77 -4.78
CA VAL A 142 3.18 9.83 -4.35
C VAL A 142 3.61 11.17 -4.97
N ASP A 143 2.70 12.13 -4.97
CA ASP A 143 3.02 13.53 -5.27
C ASP A 143 3.09 14.35 -3.96
N PRO A 144 4.29 14.71 -3.48
CA PRO A 144 4.43 15.50 -2.25
C PRO A 144 3.78 16.89 -2.33
N ALA A 145 3.64 17.47 -3.52
CA ALA A 145 3.00 18.77 -3.69
C ALA A 145 1.47 18.65 -3.58
N GLU A 146 0.89 17.61 -4.18
CA GLU A 146 -0.52 17.29 -4.02
C GLU A 146 -0.88 17.02 -2.56
N LEU A 147 -0.08 16.19 -1.86
CA LEU A 147 -0.31 15.91 -0.44
C LEU A 147 -0.19 17.16 0.42
N ALA A 148 0.74 18.08 0.13
CA ALA A 148 0.83 19.35 0.83
C ALA A 148 -0.40 20.25 0.59
N ALA A 149 -0.95 20.25 -0.62
CA ALA A 149 -2.20 20.95 -0.93
C ALA A 149 -3.39 20.35 -0.16
N LEU A 150 -3.53 19.03 -0.13
CA LEU A 150 -4.57 18.32 0.63
C LEU A 150 -4.46 18.58 2.14
N ALA A 151 -3.25 18.70 2.69
CA ALA A 151 -3.03 19.03 4.08
C ALA A 151 -3.58 20.41 4.46
N SER A 152 -3.55 21.37 3.52
CA SER A 152 -3.92 22.78 3.72
C SER A 152 -5.38 23.08 3.37
N ASP A 153 -6.05 22.20 2.65
CA ASP A 153 -7.43 22.40 2.20
C ASP A 153 -8.42 22.06 3.32
N HIS A 154 -9.03 23.09 3.91
CA HIS A 154 -9.99 22.97 5.01
C HIS A 154 -9.52 21.99 6.10
N PRO A 155 -8.39 22.25 6.79
CA PRO A 155 -7.75 21.30 7.66
C PRO A 155 -8.62 20.96 8.87
N ARG A 156 -8.85 19.67 9.08
CA ARG A 156 -9.43 19.12 10.28
C ARG A 156 -8.41 19.24 11.42
N ASP A 157 -8.78 19.87 12.53
CA ASP A 157 -7.93 19.95 13.70
C ASP A 157 -8.25 18.81 14.68
N PHE A 158 -7.47 17.73 14.58
CA PHE A 158 -7.63 16.55 15.44
C PHE A 158 -7.33 16.86 16.90
N ARG A 159 -6.48 17.87 17.22
CA ARG A 159 -6.23 18.24 18.61
C ARG A 159 -7.43 18.91 19.24
N ALA A 160 -7.99 19.88 18.55
CA ALA A 160 -9.17 20.61 19.04
C ALA A 160 -10.40 19.72 19.14
N GLU A 161 -10.61 18.84 18.15
CA GLU A 161 -11.78 17.94 18.11
C GLU A 161 -11.78 16.91 19.26
N PHE A 162 -10.61 16.48 19.71
CA PHE A 162 -10.47 15.46 20.76
C PHE A 162 -9.95 16.03 22.10
N ASP A 163 -10.04 17.36 22.29
CA ASP A 163 -9.64 18.08 23.51
C ASP A 163 -8.23 17.74 24.00
N LEU A 164 -7.27 17.55 23.08
CA LEU A 164 -5.90 17.21 23.43
C LEU A 164 -5.10 18.45 23.83
N ALA A 165 -4.35 18.36 24.93
CA ALA A 165 -3.42 19.40 25.29
C ALA A 165 -2.37 19.65 24.17
N PRO A 166 -1.91 20.90 23.97
CA PRO A 166 -0.98 21.23 22.86
C PRO A 166 0.29 20.38 22.82
N ALA A 167 0.78 19.96 23.97
CA ALA A 167 2.01 19.15 24.09
C ALA A 167 1.78 17.62 23.97
N THR A 168 0.52 17.15 23.92
CA THR A 168 0.22 15.71 23.83
C THR A 168 0.68 15.15 22.48
N PRO A 169 1.63 14.21 22.41
CA PRO A 169 2.00 13.56 21.16
C PRO A 169 0.82 12.82 20.54
N ILE A 170 0.65 12.97 19.23
CA ILE A 170 -0.30 12.21 18.42
C ILE A 170 0.46 11.09 17.72
N ILE A 171 0.06 9.86 17.95
CA ILE A 171 0.52 8.68 17.22
C ILE A 171 -0.55 8.34 16.19
N ALA A 172 -0.19 8.22 14.91
CA ALA A 172 -1.12 7.86 13.84
C ALA A 172 -0.89 6.42 13.38
N PHE A 173 -1.97 5.71 13.13
CA PHE A 173 -2.01 4.45 12.38
C PHE A 173 -3.01 4.59 11.24
N VAL A 174 -2.61 4.18 10.03
CA VAL A 174 -3.48 4.19 8.84
C VAL A 174 -3.37 2.85 8.14
N GLY A 175 -4.49 2.15 7.98
CA GLY A 175 -4.48 0.86 7.30
C GLY A 175 -5.70 -0.02 7.61
N ARG A 176 -5.73 -1.20 7.01
CA ARG A 176 -6.77 -2.21 7.31
C ARG A 176 -6.63 -2.68 8.75
N LEU A 177 -7.77 -2.80 9.46
CA LEU A 177 -7.79 -3.24 10.85
C LEU A 177 -7.92 -4.77 10.92
N ILE A 178 -6.81 -5.43 10.57
CA ILE A 178 -6.61 -6.89 10.66
C ILE A 178 -5.43 -7.18 11.59
N PRO A 179 -5.41 -8.35 12.26
CA PRO A 179 -4.38 -8.67 13.27
C PRO A 179 -2.94 -8.49 12.77
N GLU A 180 -2.67 -8.86 11.52
CA GLU A 180 -1.33 -8.81 10.91
C GLU A 180 -0.82 -7.37 10.69
N LYS A 181 -1.70 -6.36 10.70
CA LYS A 181 -1.33 -4.94 10.60
C LYS A 181 -0.95 -4.33 11.94
N GLY A 182 -1.30 -4.98 13.05
CA GLY A 182 -0.83 -4.67 14.39
C GLY A 182 -1.51 -3.49 15.08
N ALA A 183 -2.68 -3.02 14.60
CA ALA A 183 -3.39 -1.89 15.24
C ALA A 183 -3.75 -2.14 16.70
N ALA A 184 -4.23 -3.34 17.04
CA ALA A 184 -4.56 -3.72 18.41
C ALA A 184 -3.31 -3.82 19.30
N LYS A 185 -2.19 -4.32 18.77
CA LYS A 185 -0.90 -4.39 19.49
C LYS A 185 -0.36 -2.98 19.76
N LEU A 186 -0.51 -2.06 18.79
CA LEU A 186 -0.15 -0.65 18.95
C LEU A 186 -1.03 0.04 20.01
N ALA A 187 -2.34 -0.22 20.01
CA ALA A 187 -3.23 0.31 21.03
C ALA A 187 -2.83 -0.12 22.44
N GLU A 188 -2.44 -1.38 22.63
CA GLU A 188 -1.93 -1.87 23.90
C GLU A 188 -0.60 -1.19 24.30
N ALA A 189 0.34 -1.02 23.36
CA ALA A 189 1.58 -0.30 23.60
C ALA A 189 1.34 1.16 24.04
N VAL A 190 0.39 1.85 23.41
CA VAL A 190 0.03 3.23 23.79
C VAL A 190 -0.65 3.30 25.17
N ARG A 191 -1.46 2.31 25.53
CA ARG A 191 -2.01 2.22 26.90
C ARG A 191 -0.90 2.07 27.94
N GLN A 192 0.09 1.20 27.68
CA GLN A 192 1.24 1.03 28.56
C GLN A 192 2.07 2.32 28.68
N LEU A 193 2.28 3.07 27.59
CA LEU A 193 2.93 4.39 27.62
C LEU A 193 2.22 5.34 28.59
N ASN A 194 0.90 5.47 28.46
CA ASN A 194 0.12 6.36 29.31
C ASN A 194 0.11 5.90 30.78
N GLN A 195 0.06 4.61 31.05
CA GLN A 195 0.18 4.06 32.40
C GLN A 195 1.55 4.33 33.04
N ASN A 196 2.61 4.39 32.22
CA ASN A 196 3.97 4.70 32.66
C ASN A 196 4.27 6.20 32.72
N GLY A 197 3.26 7.07 32.52
CA GLY A 197 3.39 8.54 32.66
C GLY A 197 3.73 9.27 31.37
N THR A 198 3.87 8.60 30.24
CA THR A 198 4.05 9.26 28.94
C THR A 198 2.68 9.50 28.31
N SER A 199 2.11 10.69 28.54
CA SER A 199 0.80 11.05 27.97
C SER A 199 0.89 11.18 26.44
N CYS A 200 0.15 10.35 25.70
CA CYS A 200 0.03 10.41 24.25
C CYS A 200 -1.32 9.89 23.79
N ALA A 201 -1.76 10.29 22.59
CA ALA A 201 -3.01 9.89 21.96
C ALA A 201 -2.74 9.05 20.71
N LEU A 202 -3.52 8.00 20.47
CA LEU A 202 -3.47 7.18 19.27
C LEU A 202 -4.71 7.40 18.40
N PHE A 203 -4.50 7.81 17.17
CA PHE A 203 -5.54 7.92 16.14
C PHE A 203 -5.37 6.79 15.13
N ILE A 204 -6.43 5.98 14.97
CA ILE A 204 -6.48 4.81 14.09
C ILE A 204 -7.46 5.09 12.96
N ALA A 205 -6.96 5.25 11.74
CA ALA A 205 -7.78 5.40 10.54
C ALA A 205 -7.78 4.11 9.73
N GLY A 206 -8.98 3.59 9.45
CA GLY A 206 -9.19 2.38 8.66
C GLY A 206 -10.38 1.57 9.13
N THR A 207 -10.66 0.49 8.41
CA THR A 207 -11.74 -0.46 8.71
C THR A 207 -11.24 -1.89 8.70
N GLY A 208 -11.96 -2.77 9.36
CA GLY A 208 -11.65 -4.20 9.40
C GLY A 208 -12.26 -4.92 10.59
N PRO A 209 -11.96 -6.21 10.73
CA PRO A 209 -12.53 -7.05 11.81
C PRO A 209 -12.24 -6.53 13.23
N GLU A 210 -11.12 -5.81 13.45
CA GLU A 210 -10.73 -5.28 14.76
C GLU A 210 -11.39 -3.92 15.10
N GLU A 211 -12.11 -3.28 14.17
CA GLU A 211 -12.63 -1.92 14.32
C GLU A 211 -13.51 -1.75 15.58
N ASN A 212 -14.48 -2.65 15.79
CA ASN A 212 -15.39 -2.55 16.93
C ASN A 212 -14.66 -2.71 18.27
N ALA A 213 -13.69 -3.62 18.36
CA ALA A 213 -12.89 -3.80 19.57
C ALA A 213 -12.02 -2.57 19.87
N LEU A 214 -11.41 -1.97 18.83
CA LEU A 214 -10.61 -0.75 18.98
C LEU A 214 -11.47 0.47 19.40
N ARG A 215 -12.68 0.62 18.86
CA ARG A 215 -13.62 1.69 19.27
C ARG A 215 -14.02 1.61 20.74
N GLN A 216 -14.12 0.41 21.30
CA GLN A 216 -14.51 0.20 22.70
C GLN A 216 -13.40 0.54 23.71
N LEU A 217 -12.15 0.73 23.26
CA LEU A 217 -11.03 1.06 24.16
C LEU A 217 -11.19 2.47 24.75
N GLY A 218 -11.79 3.42 24.01
CA GLY A 218 -11.93 4.81 24.44
C GLY A 218 -10.57 5.53 24.57
N ALA A 219 -10.62 6.77 25.07
CA ALA A 219 -9.41 7.60 25.23
C ALA A 219 -8.31 6.86 26.07
N PRO A 220 -7.06 6.99 25.68
CA PRO A 220 -6.49 7.83 24.65
C PRO A 220 -6.41 7.19 23.24
N ILE A 221 -7.22 6.17 22.97
CA ILE A 221 -7.27 5.43 21.70
C ILE A 221 -8.52 5.85 20.93
N TYR A 222 -8.35 6.39 19.73
CA TYR A 222 -9.44 6.94 18.90
C TYR A 222 -9.52 6.22 17.56
N ALA A 223 -10.46 5.26 17.43
CA ALA A 223 -10.71 4.56 16.17
C ALA A 223 -11.68 5.38 15.31
N LEU A 224 -11.15 6.02 14.27
CA LEU A 224 -11.85 7.00 13.43
C LEU A 224 -12.68 6.36 12.29
N GLY A 225 -12.50 5.04 12.04
CA GLY A 225 -13.07 4.39 10.87
C GLY A 225 -12.35 4.77 9.57
N ALA A 226 -13.02 4.58 8.43
CA ALA A 226 -12.49 5.04 7.15
C ALA A 226 -12.51 6.57 7.08
N LEU A 227 -11.37 7.16 6.78
CA LEU A 227 -11.26 8.59 6.51
C LEU A 227 -11.07 8.84 5.01
N PRO A 228 -11.62 9.94 4.46
CA PRO A 228 -11.24 10.43 3.15
C PRO A 228 -9.74 10.72 3.08
N HIS A 229 -9.12 10.54 1.92
CA HIS A 229 -7.68 10.72 1.73
C HIS A 229 -7.15 12.09 2.21
N PRO A 230 -7.82 13.24 1.97
CA PRO A 230 -7.39 14.53 2.54
C PRO A 230 -7.25 14.51 4.07
N GLN A 231 -8.20 13.86 4.77
CA GLN A 231 -8.15 13.76 6.23
C GLN A 231 -7.06 12.81 6.74
N ILE A 232 -6.70 11.78 5.97
CA ILE A 232 -5.51 10.93 6.26
C ILE A 232 -4.25 11.78 6.19
N VAL A 233 -4.09 12.57 5.15
CA VAL A 233 -2.93 13.48 4.97
C VAL A 233 -2.87 14.51 6.11
N GLN A 234 -4.00 15.11 6.49
CA GLN A 234 -4.10 16.05 7.61
C GLN A 234 -3.72 15.40 8.94
N LEU A 235 -4.15 14.14 9.18
CA LEU A 235 -3.77 13.39 10.37
C LEU A 235 -2.25 13.15 10.41
N LEU A 236 -1.65 12.69 9.31
CA LEU A 236 -0.21 12.46 9.20
C LEU A 236 0.61 13.74 9.38
N THR A 237 0.10 14.88 8.90
CA THR A 237 0.76 16.18 9.07
C THR A 237 0.75 16.68 10.53
N GLN A 238 -0.29 16.33 11.31
CA GLN A 238 -0.42 16.70 12.72
C GLN A 238 0.21 15.67 13.67
N ALA A 239 0.50 14.47 13.19
CA ALA A 239 1.03 13.39 14.02
C ALA A 239 2.48 13.63 14.41
N SER A 240 2.81 13.32 15.67
CA SER A 240 4.17 13.27 16.18
C SER A 240 4.94 12.07 15.65
N CYS A 241 4.21 10.98 15.32
CA CYS A 241 4.74 9.85 14.56
C CYS A 241 3.63 9.04 13.89
N TYR A 242 3.98 8.41 12.78
CA TYR A 242 3.23 7.33 12.15
C TYR A 242 3.82 5.99 12.58
N CYS A 243 3.00 5.11 13.14
CA CYS A 243 3.44 3.78 13.59
C CYS A 243 2.75 2.67 12.79
N LEU A 244 3.55 1.84 12.11
CA LEU A 244 3.08 0.68 11.33
C LEU A 244 3.79 -0.58 11.78
N PRO A 245 3.34 -1.25 12.87
CA PRO A 245 3.94 -2.48 13.38
C PRO A 245 3.38 -3.70 12.65
N THR A 246 3.52 -3.73 11.32
CA THR A 246 2.91 -4.76 10.47
C THR A 246 3.76 -6.02 10.37
N GLU A 247 3.10 -7.18 10.47
CA GLU A 247 3.63 -8.51 10.11
C GLU A 247 3.00 -9.02 8.80
N TYR A 248 2.21 -8.17 8.12
CA TYR A 248 1.59 -8.52 6.86
C TYR A 248 2.63 -8.55 5.73
N ALA A 249 2.48 -9.51 4.82
CA ALA A 249 3.33 -9.62 3.62
C ALA A 249 3.03 -8.48 2.64
N GLU A 250 3.58 -7.30 2.90
CA GLU A 250 3.45 -6.12 2.05
C GLU A 250 4.25 -6.29 0.76
N GLY A 251 3.82 -5.60 -0.31
CA GLY A 251 4.67 -5.41 -1.49
C GLY A 251 5.52 -4.15 -1.37
N PHE A 252 4.85 -3.04 -1.03
CA PHE A 252 5.42 -1.74 -0.66
C PHE A 252 4.30 -0.91 0.00
N PRO A 253 4.33 -0.65 1.31
CA PRO A 253 3.27 0.09 2.00
C PRO A 253 3.18 1.55 1.55
N THR A 254 2.12 1.93 0.85
CA THR A 254 1.93 3.31 0.35
C THR A 254 1.78 4.32 1.47
N THR A 255 1.23 3.93 2.62
CA THR A 255 1.08 4.80 3.78
C THR A 255 2.43 5.25 4.37
N LEU A 256 3.51 4.50 4.18
CA LEU A 256 4.87 4.95 4.52
C LEU A 256 5.33 6.09 3.60
N LEU A 257 4.97 6.04 2.29
CA LEU A 257 5.25 7.13 1.36
C LEU A 257 4.45 8.39 1.72
N GLU A 258 3.19 8.23 2.10
CA GLU A 258 2.35 9.35 2.54
C GLU A 258 2.89 9.98 3.83
N ALA A 259 3.27 9.17 4.83
CA ALA A 259 3.91 9.65 6.07
C ALA A 259 5.22 10.41 5.78
N ALA A 260 6.07 9.85 4.91
CA ALA A 260 7.32 10.49 4.48
C ALA A 260 7.07 11.83 3.76
N ALA A 261 6.07 11.89 2.88
CA ALA A 261 5.68 13.11 2.19
C ALA A 261 5.18 14.20 3.16
N CYS A 262 4.46 13.80 4.20
CA CYS A 262 3.98 14.69 5.27
C CYS A 262 5.06 15.06 6.32
N ARG A 263 6.32 14.61 6.15
CA ARG A 263 7.39 14.74 7.17
C ARG A 263 6.99 14.17 8.53
N CYS A 264 6.15 13.16 8.55
CA CYS A 264 5.76 12.46 9.76
C CYS A 264 6.88 11.48 10.15
N PRO A 265 7.47 11.56 11.36
CA PRO A 265 8.43 10.56 11.81
C PRO A 265 7.83 9.16 11.82
N ILE A 266 8.61 8.14 11.48
CA ILE A 266 8.12 6.77 11.26
C ILE A 266 8.68 5.81 12.30
N VAL A 267 7.79 4.98 12.86
CA VAL A 267 8.11 3.77 13.65
C VAL A 267 7.49 2.58 12.91
N THR A 268 8.29 1.61 12.49
CA THR A 268 7.77 0.49 11.70
C THR A 268 8.58 -0.79 11.88
N THR A 269 8.00 -1.93 11.58
CA THR A 269 8.73 -3.18 11.33
C THR A 269 9.34 -3.17 9.93
N ARG A 270 10.41 -3.95 9.72
CA ARG A 270 10.95 -4.14 8.38
C ARG A 270 10.04 -5.07 7.58
N THR A 271 9.54 -4.57 6.46
CA THR A 271 8.72 -5.31 5.49
C THR A 271 9.20 -4.99 4.08
N ALA A 272 8.66 -5.67 3.06
CA ALA A 272 9.06 -5.44 1.69
C ALA A 272 8.96 -3.97 1.29
N GLY A 273 9.99 -3.47 0.62
CA GLY A 273 10.11 -2.09 0.20
C GLY A 273 10.49 -1.09 1.31
N THR A 274 10.41 -1.50 2.58
CA THR A 274 10.74 -0.61 3.71
C THR A 274 12.18 -0.12 3.62
N ASP A 275 13.15 -1.00 3.36
CA ASP A 275 14.57 -0.66 3.31
C ASP A 275 14.93 0.23 2.11
N GLU A 276 14.08 0.31 1.11
CA GLU A 276 14.27 1.20 -0.04
C GLU A 276 13.90 2.65 0.29
N LEU A 277 12.83 2.86 1.05
CA LEU A 277 12.41 4.16 1.54
C LEU A 277 13.19 4.59 2.79
N LEU A 278 13.46 3.64 3.68
CA LEU A 278 14.04 3.81 5.01
C LEU A 278 15.31 2.97 5.13
N PRO A 279 16.43 3.36 4.50
CA PRO A 279 17.62 2.51 4.40
C PRO A 279 18.39 2.30 5.70
N GLY A 280 18.05 3.00 6.79
CA GLY A 280 18.71 2.84 8.08
C GLY A 280 18.04 3.60 9.22
N ASP A 281 18.66 3.54 10.41
CA ASP A 281 18.13 4.14 11.64
C ASP A 281 18.11 5.66 11.62
N ASP A 282 18.82 6.28 10.67
CA ASP A 282 18.77 7.72 10.41
C ASP A 282 17.50 8.16 9.65
N TYR A 283 16.65 7.21 9.25
CA TYR A 283 15.40 7.45 8.52
C TYR A 283 14.15 7.14 9.36
N ALA A 284 14.19 6.12 10.19
CA ALA A 284 13.06 5.68 11.00
C ALA A 284 13.52 4.97 12.27
N VAL A 285 12.60 4.71 13.19
CA VAL A 285 12.80 3.76 14.28
C VAL A 285 12.25 2.40 13.86
N PHE A 286 13.12 1.39 13.81
CA PHE A 286 12.73 0.04 13.44
C PHE A 286 12.39 -0.83 14.64
N LEU A 287 11.28 -1.55 14.51
CA LEU A 287 10.80 -2.52 15.47
C LEU A 287 11.33 -3.91 15.10
N ALA A 288 11.88 -4.64 16.05
CA ALA A 288 12.34 -6.01 15.85
C ALA A 288 11.17 -6.98 15.58
N ASN A 289 9.99 -6.68 16.12
CA ASN A 289 8.74 -7.41 15.95
C ASN A 289 7.56 -6.50 16.33
N ALA A 290 6.33 -7.00 16.17
CA ALA A 290 5.12 -6.27 16.53
C ALA A 290 4.60 -6.56 17.95
N ALA A 291 5.42 -7.02 18.88
CA ALA A 291 5.01 -7.18 20.28
C ALA A 291 4.75 -5.80 20.93
N PRO A 292 3.72 -5.65 21.77
CA PRO A 292 3.38 -4.37 22.41
C PRO A 292 4.56 -3.72 23.13
N GLU A 293 5.41 -4.52 23.80
CA GLU A 293 6.60 -4.04 24.52
C GLU A 293 7.66 -3.48 23.57
N THR A 294 7.84 -4.12 22.40
CA THR A 294 8.76 -3.65 21.34
C THR A 294 8.24 -2.37 20.72
N ILE A 295 6.93 -2.29 20.45
CA ILE A 295 6.28 -1.08 19.90
C ILE A 295 6.43 0.06 20.90
N ARG A 296 6.13 -0.18 22.19
CA ARG A 296 6.27 0.80 23.27
C ARG A 296 7.69 1.35 23.33
N ALA A 297 8.71 0.50 23.37
CA ALA A 297 10.11 0.92 23.41
C ALA A 297 10.51 1.76 22.17
N GLY A 298 10.04 1.39 20.97
CA GLY A 298 10.27 2.16 19.76
C GLY A 298 9.60 3.56 19.80
N LEU A 299 8.38 3.63 20.32
CA LEU A 299 7.68 4.91 20.52
C LEU A 299 8.39 5.77 21.59
N GLU A 300 8.80 5.20 22.71
CA GLU A 300 9.59 5.90 23.73
C GLU A 300 10.88 6.48 23.13
N THR A 301 11.62 5.70 22.36
CA THR A 301 12.83 6.13 21.68
C THR A 301 12.58 7.33 20.77
N LEU A 302 11.50 7.32 19.99
CA LEU A 302 11.18 8.40 19.06
C LEU A 302 10.69 9.65 19.81
N LEU A 303 9.82 9.48 20.79
CA LEU A 303 9.22 10.61 21.54
C LEU A 303 10.21 11.29 22.49
N ALA A 304 11.24 10.59 22.96
CA ALA A 304 12.24 11.12 23.87
C ALA A 304 13.15 12.20 23.20
N ASP A 305 13.33 12.13 21.88
CA ASP A 305 14.15 13.09 21.12
C ASP A 305 13.42 13.63 19.89
N PRO A 306 12.59 14.66 20.04
CA PRO A 306 11.87 15.27 18.92
C PRO A 306 12.78 15.90 17.86
N ALA A 307 14.03 16.26 18.20
CA ALA A 307 14.97 16.80 17.22
C ALA A 307 15.49 15.69 16.30
N ALA A 308 15.92 14.56 16.86
CA ALA A 308 16.30 13.38 16.08
C ALA A 308 15.13 12.84 15.26
N ALA A 309 13.90 12.85 15.81
CA ALA A 309 12.70 12.43 15.08
C ALA A 309 12.47 13.30 13.84
N ARG A 310 12.60 14.63 13.94
CA ARG A 310 12.49 15.55 12.78
C ARG A 310 13.61 15.32 11.77
N THR A 311 14.84 15.08 12.21
CA THR A 311 15.95 14.76 11.30
C THR A 311 15.68 13.49 10.50
N ARG A 312 15.20 12.42 11.16
CA ARG A 312 14.81 11.18 10.48
C ARG A 312 13.70 11.43 9.44
N ALA A 313 12.67 12.19 9.80
CA ALA A 313 11.57 12.52 8.90
C ALA A 313 12.04 13.31 7.67
N GLU A 314 12.98 14.24 7.84
CA GLU A 314 13.55 15.01 6.72
C GLU A 314 14.42 14.13 5.80
N ASN A 315 15.26 13.26 6.36
CA ASN A 315 16.03 12.29 5.59
C ASN A 315 15.12 11.37 4.76
N THR A 316 14.05 10.89 5.38
CA THR A 316 13.05 10.04 4.71
C THR A 316 12.36 10.80 3.58
N ARG A 317 11.97 12.06 3.81
CA ARG A 317 11.36 12.88 2.77
C ARG A 317 12.31 13.15 1.61
N GLN A 318 13.60 13.42 1.89
CA GLN A 318 14.61 13.62 0.83
C GLN A 318 14.76 12.37 -0.04
N ASN A 319 14.83 11.19 0.58
CA ASN A 319 14.88 9.93 -0.14
C ASN A 319 13.60 9.72 -0.99
N LEU A 320 12.42 9.98 -0.40
CA LEU A 320 11.14 9.93 -1.13
C LEU A 320 11.15 10.85 -2.35
N CYS A 321 11.52 12.12 -2.18
CA CYS A 321 11.54 13.10 -3.27
C CYS A 321 12.49 12.71 -4.41
N SER A 322 13.57 12.01 -4.09
CA SER A 322 14.55 11.55 -5.08
C SER A 322 14.11 10.31 -5.87
N HIS A 323 13.30 9.40 -5.26
CA HIS A 323 13.11 8.07 -5.83
C HIS A 323 11.65 7.62 -5.93
N PHE A 324 10.72 8.21 -5.15
CA PHE A 324 9.34 7.72 -4.99
C PHE A 324 8.29 8.78 -5.32
N THR A 325 8.63 9.77 -6.14
CA THR A 325 7.67 10.69 -6.74
C THR A 325 7.17 10.13 -8.07
N TRP A 326 5.96 10.53 -8.49
CA TRP A 326 5.44 10.14 -9.79
C TRP A 326 6.38 10.52 -10.93
N GLN A 327 7.09 11.67 -10.85
CA GLN A 327 8.07 12.07 -11.87
C GLN A 327 9.24 11.08 -11.96
N ALA A 328 9.80 10.69 -10.81
CA ALA A 328 10.95 9.77 -10.77
C ALA A 328 10.55 8.36 -11.27
N VAL A 329 9.41 7.85 -10.80
CA VAL A 329 8.92 6.52 -11.18
C VAL A 329 8.45 6.49 -12.63
N PHE A 330 7.80 7.56 -13.11
CA PHE A 330 7.33 7.65 -14.50
C PHE A 330 8.49 7.63 -15.51
N ALA A 331 9.62 8.30 -15.21
CA ALA A 331 10.80 8.23 -16.07
C ALA A 331 11.27 6.78 -16.25
N THR A 332 11.41 6.03 -15.14
CA THR A 332 11.77 4.61 -15.17
C THR A 332 10.72 3.75 -15.89
N MET A 333 9.43 4.06 -15.69
CA MET A 333 8.34 3.37 -16.38
C MET A 333 8.39 3.61 -17.89
N MET A 334 8.67 4.83 -18.35
CA MET A 334 8.79 5.13 -19.78
C MET A 334 9.97 4.41 -20.45
N GLU A 335 11.08 4.22 -19.72
CA GLU A 335 12.18 3.38 -20.19
C GLU A 335 11.74 1.92 -20.33
N ALA A 336 11.02 1.39 -19.33
CA ALA A 336 10.46 0.04 -19.35
C ALA A 336 9.48 -0.16 -20.52
N VAL A 337 8.58 0.81 -20.76
CA VAL A 337 7.64 0.81 -21.89
C VAL A 337 8.39 0.80 -23.24
N THR A 338 9.41 1.64 -23.37
CA THR A 338 10.22 1.74 -24.59
C THR A 338 10.98 0.43 -24.86
N SER A 339 11.54 -0.18 -23.82
CA SER A 339 12.21 -1.48 -23.91
C SER A 339 11.22 -2.59 -24.33
N ALA A 340 10.06 -2.64 -23.72
CA ALA A 340 9.03 -3.64 -24.02
C ALA A 340 8.41 -3.50 -25.41
N LYS A 341 8.44 -2.29 -26.02
CA LYS A 341 7.98 -2.06 -27.41
C LYS A 341 9.01 -2.55 -28.46
N ARG A 342 10.28 -2.74 -28.04
CA ARG A 342 11.36 -3.18 -28.94
C ARG A 342 11.57 -4.70 -28.94
N SER A 343 11.06 -5.39 -27.92
CA SER A 343 11.14 -6.85 -27.77
C SER A 343 9.92 -7.56 -28.37
#